data_7d1cd1e35a2dd0481fad8fcbbd9d56b7
#
_entry.id   7d1cd1e35a2dd0481fad8fcbbd9d56b7
#
_cell.length_a   1.000
_cell.length_b   1.000
_cell.length_c   1.000
_cell.angle_alpha   90.00
_cell.angle_beta   90.00
_cell.angle_gamma   90.00
#
_symmetry.space_group_name_H-M   'P 1'
#
loop_
_entity.id
_entity.type
_entity.pdbx_description
1 polymer ?
#
loop_
_entity_poly.entity_id
_entity_poly.type
_entity_poly.pdbx_seq_one_letter_code
_entity_poly.pdbx_strand_id
1 'polypeptide(L)'
;MVFHGYSHSAEGIRKACGFTAAAEKHGFVVVYPKGTLDAAGTSFFNVGYAFHGSTVDDVGFAKKIADTLVKDLILNPRAVFSSGMSNGGDMSYLLASQPEPFVRAIAPVAGTMMTRWSKDFHPKSRTSVLAVHGTKDNITRWAGDTQNRDGWGAYWGV
;
A
#
# COMPACT_ATOMS: atom_id res chain seq x y z
N MET A 1 -7.24 4.50 -3.66
CA MET A 1 -6.18 3.88 -4.49
C MET A 1 -6.09 2.41 -4.14
N VAL A 2 -5.86 1.53 -5.13
CA VAL A 2 -5.71 0.08 -4.90
C VAL A 2 -4.41 -0.39 -5.56
N PHE A 3 -3.44 -0.79 -4.75
CA PHE A 3 -2.09 -1.15 -5.16
C PHE A 3 -1.97 -2.65 -5.41
N HIS A 4 -1.31 -3.04 -6.51
CA HIS A 4 -1.05 -4.45 -6.83
C HIS A 4 0.08 -5.04 -5.99
N GLY A 5 0.18 -6.38 -5.94
CA GLY A 5 1.28 -7.09 -5.28
C GLY A 5 2.57 -7.09 -6.10
N TYR A 6 3.64 -7.59 -5.49
CA TYR A 6 4.92 -7.84 -6.16
C TYR A 6 4.71 -8.76 -7.36
N SER A 7 5.36 -8.50 -8.47
CA SER A 7 5.23 -9.19 -9.76
C SER A 7 3.84 -9.14 -10.43
N HIS A 8 2.90 -8.38 -9.87
CA HIS A 8 1.58 -8.18 -10.43
C HIS A 8 1.46 -6.87 -11.22
N SER A 9 0.26 -6.52 -11.65
CA SER A 9 0.02 -5.32 -12.44
C SER A 9 -1.24 -4.57 -11.99
N ALA A 10 -1.32 -3.28 -12.36
CA ALA A 10 -2.51 -2.47 -12.16
C ALA A 10 -3.76 -3.09 -12.79
N GLU A 11 -3.65 -3.64 -14.00
CA GLU A 11 -4.75 -4.33 -14.69
C GLU A 11 -5.14 -5.62 -13.97
N GLY A 12 -4.18 -6.39 -13.47
CA GLY A 12 -4.43 -7.61 -12.71
C GLY A 12 -5.24 -7.35 -11.44
N ILE A 13 -4.81 -6.39 -10.62
CA ILE A 13 -5.53 -6.05 -9.37
C ILE A 13 -6.90 -5.43 -9.67
N ARG A 14 -7.03 -4.62 -10.72
CA ARG A 14 -8.31 -4.07 -11.17
C ARG A 14 -9.34 -5.16 -11.48
N LYS A 15 -8.93 -6.22 -12.16
CA LYS A 15 -9.81 -7.36 -12.49
C LYS A 15 -10.17 -8.21 -11.27
N ALA A 16 -9.22 -8.36 -10.33
CA ALA A 16 -9.37 -9.29 -9.21
C ALA A 16 -10.16 -8.73 -8.02
N CYS A 17 -10.12 -7.41 -7.76
CA CYS A 17 -10.57 -6.87 -6.47
C CYS A 17 -12.02 -6.33 -6.45
N GLY A 18 -12.72 -6.24 -7.58
CA GLY A 18 -14.12 -5.76 -7.66
C GLY A 18 -14.34 -4.28 -7.34
N PHE A 19 -13.29 -3.49 -7.04
CA PHE A 19 -13.44 -2.08 -6.67
C PHE A 19 -14.01 -1.20 -7.79
N THR A 20 -13.85 -1.57 -9.07
CA THR A 20 -14.46 -0.82 -10.19
C THR A 20 -15.98 -0.86 -10.08
N ALA A 21 -16.58 -2.04 -9.92
CA ALA A 21 -18.02 -2.16 -9.74
C ALA A 21 -18.54 -1.49 -8.46
N ALA A 22 -17.76 -1.55 -7.37
CA ALA A 22 -18.08 -0.85 -6.14
C ALA A 22 -18.03 0.68 -6.34
N ALA A 23 -17.06 1.21 -7.08
CA ALA A 23 -16.94 2.62 -7.39
C ALA A 23 -18.13 3.14 -8.19
N GLU A 24 -18.54 2.40 -9.23
CA GLU A 24 -19.73 2.70 -10.03
C GLU A 24 -21.01 2.70 -9.17
N LYS A 25 -21.16 1.69 -8.32
CA LYS A 25 -22.33 1.54 -7.45
C LYS A 25 -22.44 2.61 -6.39
N HIS A 26 -21.33 3.04 -5.81
CA HIS A 26 -21.30 3.91 -4.62
C HIS A 26 -20.77 5.32 -4.89
N GLY A 27 -20.46 5.67 -6.13
CA GLY A 27 -20.11 7.03 -6.54
C GLY A 27 -18.77 7.53 -5.99
N PHE A 28 -17.71 6.71 -6.07
CA PHE A 28 -16.36 7.14 -5.73
C PHE A 28 -15.37 6.87 -6.87
N VAL A 29 -14.26 7.60 -6.88
CA VAL A 29 -13.17 7.39 -7.84
C VAL A 29 -12.25 6.30 -7.35
N VAL A 30 -11.96 5.29 -8.17
CA VAL A 30 -10.95 4.28 -7.88
C VAL A 30 -9.77 4.41 -8.86
N VAL A 31 -8.56 4.27 -8.33
CA VAL A 31 -7.31 4.33 -9.09
C VAL A 31 -6.49 3.09 -8.80
N TYR A 32 -5.92 2.53 -9.84
CA TYR A 32 -5.00 1.39 -9.78
C TYR A 32 -3.61 1.84 -10.25
N PRO A 33 -2.75 2.30 -9.34
CA PRO A 33 -1.41 2.73 -9.71
C PRO A 33 -0.61 1.57 -10.31
N LYS A 34 0.27 1.89 -11.26
CA LYS A 34 1.24 0.94 -11.82
C LYS A 34 2.58 1.15 -11.13
N GLY A 35 3.09 0.10 -10.51
CA GLY A 35 4.42 0.10 -9.90
C GLY A 35 5.54 0.19 -10.95
N THR A 36 6.74 0.52 -10.49
CA THR A 36 7.94 0.52 -11.31
C THR A 36 8.46 -0.90 -11.53
N LEU A 37 9.47 -1.06 -12.40
CA LEU A 37 10.14 -2.34 -12.59
C LEU A 37 11.47 -2.34 -11.83
N ASP A 38 11.80 -3.47 -11.21
CA ASP A 38 13.13 -3.71 -10.68
C ASP A 38 14.14 -4.10 -11.79
N ALA A 39 15.38 -4.36 -11.42
CA ALA A 39 16.43 -4.78 -12.36
C ALA A 39 16.13 -6.12 -13.07
N ALA A 40 15.27 -6.95 -12.50
CA ALA A 40 14.81 -8.20 -13.08
C ALA A 40 13.55 -8.04 -13.96
N GLY A 41 13.06 -6.81 -14.11
CA GLY A 41 11.82 -6.53 -14.85
C GLY A 41 10.54 -6.84 -14.07
N THR A 42 10.62 -7.01 -12.75
CA THR A 42 9.48 -7.32 -11.88
C THR A 42 8.81 -6.03 -11.38
N SER A 43 7.51 -5.93 -11.56
CA SER A 43 6.73 -4.76 -11.13
C SER A 43 6.52 -4.76 -9.61
N PHE A 44 6.72 -3.61 -8.96
CA PHE A 44 6.56 -3.45 -7.51
C PHE A 44 6.40 -1.99 -7.11
N PHE A 45 6.02 -1.76 -5.85
CA PHE A 45 6.11 -0.47 -5.17
C PHE A 45 7.27 -0.51 -4.17
N ASN A 46 8.08 0.55 -4.15
CA ASN A 46 9.21 0.67 -3.24
C ASN A 46 8.72 0.94 -1.81
N VAL A 47 8.52 -0.12 -1.09
CA VAL A 47 8.25 -0.10 0.37
C VAL A 47 9.55 -0.31 1.16
N GLY A 48 10.69 -0.32 0.44
CA GLY A 48 12.04 -0.50 0.95
C GLY A 48 12.32 -1.93 1.40
N TYR A 49 11.94 -2.92 0.64
CA TYR A 49 12.39 -4.29 0.87
C TYR A 49 13.92 -4.37 0.91
N ALA A 50 14.45 -5.22 1.78
CA ALA A 50 15.89 -5.30 2.05
C ALA A 50 16.75 -5.65 0.83
N PHE A 51 16.17 -6.36 -0.14
CA PHE A 51 16.87 -6.85 -1.33
C PHE A 51 16.80 -5.92 -2.55
N HIS A 52 15.98 -4.85 -2.51
CA HIS A 52 15.76 -4.03 -3.72
C HIS A 52 16.73 -2.87 -3.91
N GLY A 53 17.15 -2.22 -2.84
CA GLY A 53 17.96 -1.00 -2.94
C GLY A 53 17.35 0.11 -3.81
N SER A 54 16.02 0.06 -4.06
CA SER A 54 15.33 1.04 -4.89
C SER A 54 15.28 2.41 -4.20
N THR A 55 15.45 3.47 -4.99
CA THR A 55 15.34 4.87 -4.55
C THR A 55 14.08 5.55 -5.10
N VAL A 56 13.18 4.80 -5.72
CA VAL A 56 11.92 5.35 -6.27
C VAL A 56 11.04 5.85 -5.13
N ASP A 57 10.50 7.06 -5.30
CA ASP A 57 9.58 7.68 -4.35
C ASP A 57 8.12 7.33 -4.70
N ASP A 58 7.67 6.14 -4.33
CA ASP A 58 6.29 5.72 -4.54
C ASP A 58 5.30 6.40 -3.59
N VAL A 59 5.76 6.93 -2.45
CA VAL A 59 4.95 7.76 -1.55
C VAL A 59 4.60 9.08 -2.24
N GLY A 60 5.59 9.79 -2.76
CA GLY A 60 5.40 11.01 -3.53
C GLY A 60 4.56 10.78 -4.79
N PHE A 61 4.76 9.66 -5.49
CA PHE A 61 3.94 9.26 -6.63
C PHE A 61 2.47 9.09 -6.24
N ALA A 62 2.17 8.33 -5.19
CA ALA A 62 0.81 8.12 -4.70
C ALA A 62 0.16 9.44 -4.25
N LYS A 63 0.91 10.30 -3.56
CA LYS A 63 0.44 11.62 -3.16
C LYS A 63 0.13 12.49 -4.37
N LYS A 64 0.99 12.49 -5.39
CA LYS A 64 0.77 13.27 -6.61
C LYS A 64 -0.49 12.83 -7.35
N ILE A 65 -0.77 11.52 -7.43
CA ILE A 65 -2.02 10.99 -7.98
C ILE A 65 -3.21 11.55 -7.20
N ALA A 66 -3.19 11.44 -5.87
CA ALA A 66 -4.28 11.91 -5.02
C ALA A 66 -4.52 13.42 -5.20
N ASP A 67 -3.47 14.24 -5.11
CA ASP A 67 -3.56 15.70 -5.23
C ASP A 67 -4.13 16.11 -6.61
N THR A 68 -3.66 15.45 -7.68
CA THR A 68 -4.12 15.73 -9.06
C THR A 68 -5.61 15.42 -9.20
N LEU A 69 -6.05 14.23 -8.78
CA LEU A 69 -7.45 13.83 -8.91
C LEU A 69 -8.38 14.63 -8.00
N VAL A 70 -7.95 14.93 -6.78
CA VAL A 70 -8.70 15.81 -5.86
C VAL A 70 -8.95 17.16 -6.52
N LYS A 71 -7.93 17.75 -7.13
CA LYS A 71 -8.02 19.04 -7.83
C LYS A 71 -8.90 18.95 -9.09
N ASP A 72 -8.59 18.01 -9.99
CA ASP A 72 -9.17 17.98 -11.34
C ASP A 72 -10.64 17.51 -11.32
N LEU A 73 -11.00 16.67 -10.35
CA LEU A 73 -12.37 16.13 -10.19
C LEU A 73 -13.12 16.77 -9.01
N ILE A 74 -12.56 17.78 -8.37
CA ILE A 74 -13.17 18.52 -7.24
C ILE A 74 -13.61 17.54 -6.12
N LEU A 75 -12.72 16.62 -5.74
CA LEU A 75 -12.99 15.62 -4.71
C LEU A 75 -12.69 16.17 -3.31
N ASN A 76 -13.21 15.47 -2.29
CA ASN A 76 -12.89 15.78 -0.90
C ASN A 76 -11.45 15.33 -0.55
N PRO A 77 -10.51 16.25 -0.25
CA PRO A 77 -9.12 15.89 0.06
C PRO A 77 -8.97 15.09 1.37
N ARG A 78 -9.99 15.10 2.24
CA ARG A 78 -10.02 14.31 3.48
C ARG A 78 -10.63 12.91 3.30
N ALA A 79 -11.06 12.56 2.08
CA ALA A 79 -11.67 11.26 1.76
C ALA A 79 -10.77 10.45 0.80
N VAL A 80 -9.48 10.41 1.08
CA VAL A 80 -8.50 9.58 0.35
C VAL A 80 -8.28 8.29 1.14
N PHE A 81 -8.41 7.16 0.45
CA PHE A 81 -8.30 5.83 1.04
C PHE A 81 -7.29 4.99 0.25
N SER A 82 -6.66 4.03 0.94
CA SER A 82 -5.71 3.12 0.32
C SER A 82 -6.04 1.66 0.64
N SER A 83 -5.90 0.81 -0.35
CA SER A 83 -5.96 -0.65 -0.22
C SER A 83 -4.95 -1.27 -1.17
N GLY A 84 -4.67 -2.53 -1.01
CA GLY A 84 -3.77 -3.27 -1.88
C GLY A 84 -3.47 -4.64 -1.30
N MET A 85 -2.86 -5.50 -2.12
CA MET A 85 -2.54 -6.87 -1.73
C MET A 85 -1.02 -7.05 -1.66
N SER A 86 -0.53 -7.77 -0.64
CA SER A 86 0.89 -8.10 -0.47
C SER A 86 1.75 -6.81 -0.49
N ASN A 87 2.70 -6.64 -1.39
CA ASN A 87 3.46 -5.40 -1.58
C ASN A 87 2.57 -4.15 -1.68
N GLY A 88 1.37 -4.25 -2.30
CA GLY A 88 0.38 -3.16 -2.31
C GLY A 88 -0.27 -2.93 -0.95
N GLY A 89 -0.40 -3.95 -0.13
CA GLY A 89 -0.82 -3.85 1.27
C GLY A 89 0.25 -3.16 2.13
N ASP A 90 1.52 -3.54 1.94
CA ASP A 90 2.67 -2.87 2.59
C ASP A 90 2.74 -1.39 2.17
N MET A 91 2.47 -1.10 0.88
CA MET A 91 2.41 0.28 0.40
C MET A 91 1.31 1.08 1.12
N SER A 92 0.15 0.48 1.37
CA SER A 92 -0.92 1.12 2.14
C SER A 92 -0.47 1.42 3.58
N TYR A 93 0.23 0.50 4.25
CA TYR A 93 0.84 0.75 5.56
C TYR A 93 1.89 1.86 5.51
N LEU A 94 2.75 1.86 4.47
CA LEU A 94 3.77 2.90 4.29
C LEU A 94 3.13 4.30 4.15
N LEU A 95 2.05 4.43 3.39
CA LEU A 95 1.31 5.69 3.27
C LEU A 95 0.71 6.15 4.60
N ALA A 96 0.20 5.21 5.41
CA ALA A 96 -0.36 5.51 6.72
C ALA A 96 0.71 5.84 7.77
N SER A 97 1.94 5.37 7.57
CA SER A 97 3.06 5.59 8.50
C SER A 97 3.83 6.89 8.25
N GLN A 98 3.44 7.68 7.26
CA GLN A 98 4.09 8.97 7.01
C GLN A 98 3.83 9.95 8.17
N PRO A 99 4.75 10.89 8.45
CA PRO A 99 4.53 11.92 9.47
C PRO A 99 3.26 12.75 9.26
N GLU A 100 2.93 13.00 8.00
CA GLU A 100 1.70 13.66 7.56
C GLU A 100 0.93 12.77 6.57
N PRO A 101 0.23 11.73 7.05
CA PRO A 101 -0.48 10.82 6.17
C PRO A 101 -1.62 11.53 5.47
N PHE A 102 -1.66 11.44 4.15
CA PHE A 102 -2.74 12.00 3.34
C PHE A 102 -3.89 11.00 3.14
N VAL A 103 -3.72 9.75 3.58
CA VAL A 103 -4.76 8.72 3.57
C VAL A 103 -5.54 8.72 4.89
N ARG A 104 -6.88 8.76 4.81
CA ARG A 104 -7.77 8.78 5.98
C ARG A 104 -7.97 7.41 6.60
N ALA A 105 -7.99 6.37 5.77
CA ALA A 105 -8.04 4.98 6.19
C ALA A 105 -7.37 4.07 5.17
N ILE A 106 -6.92 2.90 5.65
CA ILE A 106 -6.32 1.87 4.81
C ILE A 106 -7.00 0.52 5.03
N ALA A 107 -7.04 -0.29 3.97
CA ALA A 107 -7.54 -1.67 4.01
C ALA A 107 -6.50 -2.61 3.36
N PRO A 108 -5.35 -2.87 3.99
CA PRO A 108 -4.32 -3.76 3.46
C PRO A 108 -4.78 -5.22 3.50
N VAL A 109 -4.48 -5.96 2.43
CA VAL A 109 -4.75 -7.40 2.31
C VAL A 109 -3.41 -8.13 2.21
N ALA A 110 -3.16 -9.07 3.11
CA ALA A 110 -1.91 -9.85 3.17
C ALA A 110 -0.64 -8.98 3.12
N GLY A 111 -0.70 -7.79 3.69
CA GLY A 111 0.40 -6.85 3.85
C GLY A 111 0.68 -6.58 5.32
N THR A 112 1.84 -6.00 5.61
CA THR A 112 2.30 -5.72 6.97
C THR A 112 3.03 -4.40 7.10
N MET A 113 3.20 -3.96 8.34
CA MET A 113 3.98 -2.78 8.69
C MET A 113 5.44 -3.17 8.93
N MET A 114 6.37 -2.62 8.15
CA MET A 114 7.80 -2.85 8.38
C MET A 114 8.25 -2.24 9.71
N THR A 115 9.08 -2.97 10.47
CA THR A 115 9.55 -2.53 11.80
C THR A 115 10.29 -1.20 11.77
N ARG A 116 11.04 -0.92 10.69
CA ARG A 116 11.78 0.33 10.53
C ARG A 116 10.90 1.58 10.43
N TRP A 117 9.64 1.45 9.95
CA TRP A 117 8.72 2.58 9.90
C TRP A 117 8.19 2.95 11.29
N SER A 118 8.23 2.03 12.25
CA SER A 118 7.74 2.27 13.60
C SER A 118 8.74 3.01 14.49
N LYS A 119 10.02 3.09 14.12
CA LYS A 119 11.05 3.75 14.95
C LYS A 119 10.78 5.25 15.12
N ASP A 120 10.28 5.89 14.06
CA ASP A 120 9.99 7.33 14.03
C ASP A 120 8.50 7.58 13.78
N PHE A 121 7.66 6.62 14.17
CA PHE A 121 6.21 6.66 13.91
C PHE A 121 5.50 7.62 14.88
N HIS A 122 5.47 8.88 14.51
CA HIS A 122 4.76 9.94 15.21
C HIS A 122 3.84 10.71 14.24
N PRO A 123 2.81 10.06 13.66
CA PRO A 123 1.94 10.72 12.68
C PRO A 123 1.15 11.85 13.33
N LYS A 124 1.07 12.99 12.67
CA LYS A 124 0.27 14.14 13.12
C LYS A 124 -1.24 13.89 13.09
N SER A 125 -1.67 12.89 12.34
CA SER A 125 -3.09 12.49 12.27
C SER A 125 -3.25 10.98 12.35
N ARG A 126 -4.43 10.53 12.82
CA ARG A 126 -4.76 9.10 12.92
C ARG A 126 -5.30 8.59 11.60
N THR A 127 -4.80 7.42 11.16
CA THR A 127 -5.33 6.66 10.03
C THR A 127 -6.04 5.42 10.56
N SER A 128 -7.28 5.17 10.13
CA SER A 128 -8.00 3.95 10.48
C SER A 128 -7.47 2.77 9.65
N VAL A 129 -7.39 1.58 10.27
CA VAL A 129 -6.87 0.38 9.62
C VAL A 129 -7.90 -0.74 9.69
N LEU A 130 -8.19 -1.36 8.53
CA LEU A 130 -8.92 -2.62 8.40
C LEU A 130 -7.96 -3.66 7.80
N ALA A 131 -7.22 -4.38 8.63
CA ALA A 131 -6.33 -5.43 8.17
C ALA A 131 -7.10 -6.69 7.77
N VAL A 132 -6.81 -7.22 6.57
CA VAL A 132 -7.35 -8.50 6.08
C VAL A 132 -6.16 -9.43 5.81
N HIS A 133 -6.06 -10.51 6.60
CA HIS A 133 -4.88 -11.37 6.53
C HIS A 133 -5.21 -12.84 6.84
N GLY A 134 -4.57 -13.74 6.10
CA GLY A 134 -4.69 -15.17 6.34
C GLY A 134 -3.83 -15.61 7.53
N THR A 135 -4.41 -16.29 8.52
CA THR A 135 -3.67 -16.81 9.70
C THR A 135 -2.65 -17.90 9.35
N LYS A 136 -2.72 -18.46 8.14
CA LYS A 136 -1.80 -19.47 7.60
C LYS A 136 -0.99 -18.95 6.41
N ASP A 137 -0.90 -17.64 6.25
CA ASP A 137 -0.07 -17.03 5.22
C ASP A 137 1.40 -17.44 5.46
N ASN A 138 2.01 -18.06 4.46
CA ASN A 138 3.39 -18.55 4.53
C ASN A 138 4.40 -17.65 3.80
N ILE A 139 3.92 -16.57 3.19
CA ILE A 139 4.75 -15.53 2.54
C ILE A 139 4.90 -14.35 3.48
N THR A 140 3.76 -13.73 3.84
CA THR A 140 3.71 -12.64 4.81
C THR A 140 3.04 -13.18 6.08
N ARG A 141 3.83 -13.60 7.04
CA ARG A 141 3.34 -14.37 8.19
C ARG A 141 2.44 -13.55 9.10
N TRP A 142 1.32 -14.14 9.53
CA TRP A 142 0.44 -13.57 10.55
C TRP A 142 1.19 -13.12 11.81
N ALA A 143 2.13 -13.95 12.28
CA ALA A 143 2.93 -13.68 13.48
C ALA A 143 4.04 -12.61 13.24
N GLY A 144 4.22 -12.15 12.00
CA GLY A 144 5.32 -11.26 11.63
C GLY A 144 6.67 -11.98 11.48
N ASP A 145 7.66 -11.21 11.06
CA ASP A 145 9.06 -11.61 10.99
C ASP A 145 9.99 -10.47 11.39
N THR A 146 10.11 -10.22 12.69
CA THR A 146 10.95 -9.14 13.22
C THR A 146 12.45 -9.38 13.08
N GLN A 147 12.86 -10.58 12.65
CA GLN A 147 14.25 -10.98 12.45
C GLN A 147 14.64 -11.04 10.97
N ASN A 148 13.74 -10.71 10.06
CA ASN A 148 13.96 -10.76 8.60
C ASN A 148 14.44 -12.16 8.10
N ARG A 149 13.84 -13.23 8.58
CA ARG A 149 14.17 -14.60 8.19
C ARG A 149 13.72 -14.90 6.75
N ASP A 150 12.64 -14.25 6.32
CA ASP A 150 12.05 -14.42 4.98
C ASP A 150 12.72 -13.53 3.92
N GLY A 151 13.61 -12.59 4.33
CA GLY A 151 14.40 -11.76 3.42
C GLY A 151 13.69 -10.51 2.87
N TRP A 152 12.41 -10.31 3.17
CA TRP A 152 11.65 -9.13 2.71
C TRP A 152 11.97 -7.85 3.47
N GLY A 153 12.57 -7.95 4.63
CA GLY A 153 12.72 -6.93 5.64
C GLY A 153 11.96 -7.34 6.89
N ALA A 154 12.37 -6.84 8.05
CA ALA A 154 11.67 -7.13 9.30
C ALA A 154 10.30 -6.43 9.34
N TYR A 155 9.24 -7.15 9.72
CA TYR A 155 7.87 -6.64 9.81
C TYR A 155 7.12 -7.16 11.05
N TRP A 156 6.15 -6.38 11.51
CA TRP A 156 5.28 -6.74 12.62
C TRP A 156 4.20 -7.74 12.20
N GLY A 157 3.74 -8.56 13.15
CA GLY A 157 2.53 -9.36 12.97
C GLY A 157 1.26 -8.49 12.89
N VAL A 158 0.17 -9.12 12.49
CA VAL A 158 -1.16 -8.50 12.30
C VAL A 158 -1.98 -8.59 13.58
#